data_bfd2680e32e7a93ea45f2eae521dcadb
#
_entry.id   bfd2680e32e7a93ea45f2eae521dcadb
#
_cell.length_a   1.000
_cell.length_b   1.000
_cell.length_c   1.000
_cell.angle_alpha   90.00
_cell.angle_beta   90.00
_cell.angle_gamma   90.00
#
_symmetry.space_group_name_H-M   'P 1'
#
loop_
_entity.id
_entity.type
_entity.pdbx_description
1 polymer ?
#
loop_
_entity_poly.entity_id
_entity_poly.type
_entity_poly.pdbx_seq_one_letter_code
_entity_poly.pdbx_strand_id
1 'polypeptide(L)'
;MLDLLLLTTCIDERSIHALLESIVSCDLKVDIRMICVAQNGCRIVVPVSSRFILDVLEVDTIIPLSQARNLAIQYIRDKGIQGRYVMFPDDDTLFDNNFFEMFESRVQGNTIIDVYGTGTNILFKRIRYKQNDRLCERDYATAMSVNMIIDYDTFAKTGYFDERLGVGAPYGSGEDVDYYIRCCRHTSAGFRYERNLYNYHPLPNDKYRTMTFRMLAKRYRNYGRGMIYLFCKHRMYFSAVKCVCSGMAGSILALFKGNFKLAGARGYAAGVRLITFLRLMGTRDFKTE
;
A
#
# COMPACT_ATOMS: atom_id res chain seq x y z
N MET A 1 13.49 22.98 -3.93
CA MET A 1 13.09 21.86 -3.01
C MET A 1 12.26 20.93 -3.86
N LEU A 2 12.51 19.62 -3.79
CA LEU A 2 11.71 18.62 -4.52
C LEU A 2 10.26 18.68 -4.05
N ASP A 3 9.31 18.54 -4.98
CA ASP A 3 7.89 18.56 -4.64
C ASP A 3 7.39 17.17 -4.22
N LEU A 4 7.83 16.14 -4.94
CA LEU A 4 7.33 14.78 -4.73
C LEU A 4 8.47 13.75 -4.74
N LEU A 5 8.54 12.96 -3.67
CA LEU A 5 9.36 11.75 -3.57
C LEU A 5 8.49 10.52 -3.81
N LEU A 6 8.87 9.68 -4.77
CA LEU A 6 8.23 8.41 -5.06
C LEU A 6 9.17 7.28 -4.62
N LEU A 7 8.71 6.39 -3.75
CA LEU A 7 9.46 5.23 -3.31
C LEU A 7 8.77 3.97 -3.82
N THR A 8 9.41 3.27 -4.73
CA THR A 8 8.87 2.04 -5.32
C THR A 8 9.85 0.87 -5.22
N THR A 9 9.33 -0.32 -5.41
CA THR A 9 10.11 -1.56 -5.49
C THR A 9 9.65 -2.37 -6.66
N CYS A 10 10.53 -3.01 -7.40
CA CYS A 10 10.13 -3.81 -8.55
C CYS A 10 10.90 -5.13 -8.63
N ILE A 11 10.25 -6.12 -9.23
CA ILE A 11 10.79 -7.42 -9.62
C ILE A 11 10.48 -7.74 -11.07
N ASP A 12 9.66 -6.93 -11.72
CA ASP A 12 9.22 -7.09 -13.11
C ASP A 12 9.54 -5.84 -13.95
N GLU A 13 10.33 -6.04 -15.00
CA GLU A 13 10.79 -4.96 -15.88
C GLU A 13 9.64 -4.27 -16.62
N ARG A 14 8.59 -5.00 -17.01
CA ARG A 14 7.48 -4.43 -17.78
C ARG A 14 6.65 -3.48 -16.92
N SER A 15 6.36 -3.89 -15.70
CA SER A 15 5.57 -3.08 -14.78
C SER A 15 6.28 -1.76 -14.46
N ILE A 16 7.56 -1.85 -14.06
CA ILE A 16 8.32 -0.63 -13.72
C ILE A 16 8.51 0.30 -14.92
N HIS A 17 8.73 -0.22 -16.14
CA HIS A 17 8.85 0.61 -17.33
C HIS A 17 7.52 1.32 -17.65
N ALA A 18 6.37 0.64 -17.50
CA ALA A 18 5.07 1.26 -17.69
C ALA A 18 4.82 2.40 -16.69
N LEU A 19 5.20 2.21 -15.41
CA LEU A 19 5.15 3.27 -14.39
C LEU A 19 6.03 4.46 -14.80
N LEU A 20 7.29 4.23 -15.14
CA LEU A 20 8.23 5.28 -15.52
C LEU A 20 7.74 6.04 -16.76
N GLU A 21 7.30 5.33 -17.81
CA GLU A 21 6.74 5.92 -19.01
C GLU A 21 5.51 6.76 -18.72
N SER A 22 4.62 6.29 -17.84
CA SER A 22 3.42 7.04 -17.43
C SER A 22 3.74 8.38 -16.75
N ILE A 23 4.89 8.48 -16.07
CA ILE A 23 5.34 9.71 -15.43
C ILE A 23 6.00 10.64 -16.45
N VAL A 24 6.99 10.15 -17.21
CA VAL A 24 7.82 11.01 -18.06
C VAL A 24 7.12 11.46 -19.34
N SER A 25 6.06 10.77 -19.75
CA SER A 25 5.20 11.20 -20.86
C SER A 25 4.26 12.34 -20.48
N CYS A 26 4.13 12.66 -19.19
CA CYS A 26 3.31 13.77 -18.71
C CYS A 26 4.03 15.11 -18.79
N ASP A 27 3.26 16.20 -18.93
CA ASP A 27 3.75 17.58 -18.76
C ASP A 27 3.92 17.86 -17.27
N LEU A 28 5.12 17.53 -16.73
CA LEU A 28 5.40 17.62 -15.31
C LEU A 28 5.47 19.09 -14.87
N LYS A 29 4.60 19.48 -13.97
CA LYS A 29 4.60 20.82 -13.31
C LYS A 29 5.35 20.82 -11.98
N VAL A 30 5.69 19.63 -11.47
CA VAL A 30 6.35 19.39 -10.18
C VAL A 30 7.69 18.68 -10.37
N ASP A 31 8.64 18.93 -9.49
CA ASP A 31 9.94 18.28 -9.50
C ASP A 31 9.85 16.95 -8.72
N ILE A 32 10.12 15.86 -9.41
CA ILE A 32 9.96 14.50 -8.90
C ILE A 32 11.31 13.81 -8.75
N ARG A 33 11.50 13.14 -7.63
CA ARG A 33 12.58 12.18 -7.47
C ARG A 33 12.00 10.82 -7.06
N MET A 34 12.36 9.79 -7.81
CA MET A 34 11.97 8.42 -7.51
C MET A 34 13.17 7.63 -7.02
N ILE A 35 12.98 6.90 -5.93
CA ILE A 35 13.91 5.88 -5.47
C ILE A 35 13.25 4.53 -5.75
N CYS A 36 13.89 3.74 -6.63
CA CYS A 36 13.41 2.42 -7.02
C CYS A 36 14.35 1.34 -6.51
N VAL A 37 13.82 0.40 -5.73
CA VAL A 37 14.56 -0.80 -5.31
C VAL A 37 14.29 -1.90 -6.31
N ALA A 38 15.27 -2.11 -7.22
CA ALA A 38 15.24 -3.15 -8.26
C ALA A 38 15.76 -4.47 -7.69
N GLN A 39 14.94 -5.51 -7.71
CA GLN A 39 15.25 -6.78 -7.08
C GLN A 39 15.45 -7.87 -8.12
N ASN A 40 16.29 -8.87 -7.76
CA ASN A 40 16.48 -10.10 -8.54
C ASN A 40 16.91 -9.86 -10.00
N GLY A 41 17.82 -8.91 -10.21
CA GLY A 41 18.33 -8.58 -11.54
C GLY A 41 17.34 -7.83 -12.44
N CYS A 42 16.27 -7.25 -11.88
CA CYS A 42 15.36 -6.39 -12.62
C CYS A 42 16.11 -5.19 -13.20
N ARG A 43 16.14 -5.07 -14.52
CA ARG A 43 16.84 -3.98 -15.22
C ARG A 43 15.92 -2.79 -15.45
N ILE A 44 16.41 -1.61 -15.13
CA ILE A 44 15.68 -0.39 -15.30
C ILE A 44 16.40 0.51 -16.31
N VAL A 45 15.69 0.86 -17.38
CA VAL A 45 16.13 1.91 -18.29
C VAL A 45 15.71 3.24 -17.72
N VAL A 46 16.69 4.07 -17.36
CA VAL A 46 16.44 5.38 -16.75
C VAL A 46 15.94 6.34 -17.83
N PRO A 47 14.70 6.85 -17.71
CA PRO A 47 14.20 7.81 -18.68
C PRO A 47 14.86 9.19 -18.46
N VAL A 48 15.00 9.96 -19.55
CA VAL A 48 15.54 11.32 -19.48
C VAL A 48 14.41 12.32 -19.42
N SER A 49 14.39 13.11 -18.34
CA SER A 49 13.43 14.22 -18.17
C SER A 49 14.07 15.31 -17.32
N SER A 50 13.73 16.56 -17.57
CA SER A 50 14.27 17.71 -16.83
C SER A 50 13.74 17.84 -15.40
N ARG A 51 12.55 17.29 -15.12
CA ARG A 51 11.88 17.37 -13.81
C ARG A 51 11.72 16.02 -13.12
N PHE A 52 12.35 14.97 -13.65
CA PHE A 52 12.28 13.63 -13.08
C PHE A 52 13.68 13.07 -12.88
N ILE A 53 14.01 12.70 -11.65
CA ILE A 53 15.26 12.06 -11.27
C ILE A 53 14.93 10.65 -10.76
N LEU A 54 15.66 9.64 -11.24
CA LEU A 54 15.54 8.26 -10.80
C LEU A 54 16.84 7.77 -10.17
N ASP A 55 16.76 7.36 -8.90
CA ASP A 55 17.82 6.60 -8.25
C ASP A 55 17.41 5.12 -8.20
N VAL A 56 18.30 4.24 -8.62
CA VAL A 56 18.08 2.79 -8.60
C VAL A 56 18.97 2.15 -7.54
N LEU A 57 18.36 1.39 -6.64
CA LEU A 57 19.03 0.56 -5.64
C LEU A 57 18.89 -0.90 -6.05
N GLU A 58 19.96 -1.56 -6.42
CA GLU A 58 19.95 -2.94 -6.86
C GLU A 58 20.07 -3.90 -5.67
N VAL A 59 19.25 -4.95 -5.68
CA VAL A 59 19.24 -6.03 -4.70
C VAL A 59 19.23 -7.37 -5.44
N ASP A 60 20.22 -8.22 -5.22
CA ASP A 60 20.43 -9.47 -5.95
C ASP A 60 19.31 -10.50 -5.79
N THR A 61 18.57 -10.43 -4.70
CA THR A 61 17.51 -11.39 -4.35
C THR A 61 16.17 -10.69 -4.09
N ILE A 62 15.08 -11.46 -4.16
CA ILE A 62 13.77 -10.96 -3.74
C ILE A 62 13.69 -10.94 -2.21
N ILE A 63 13.54 -9.76 -1.64
CA ILE A 63 13.33 -9.52 -0.21
C ILE A 63 11.87 -9.10 0.06
N PRO A 64 11.38 -9.19 1.31
CA PRO A 64 10.04 -8.73 1.67
C PRO A 64 9.80 -7.26 1.32
N LEU A 65 8.57 -6.93 0.91
CA LEU A 65 8.19 -5.60 0.44
C LEU A 65 8.55 -4.48 1.44
N SER A 66 8.27 -4.69 2.72
CA SER A 66 8.59 -3.70 3.77
C SER A 66 10.09 -3.49 3.93
N GLN A 67 10.90 -4.55 3.79
CA GLN A 67 12.36 -4.43 3.80
C GLN A 67 12.85 -3.63 2.59
N ALA A 68 12.34 -3.92 1.40
CA ALA A 68 12.72 -3.18 0.20
C ALA A 68 12.33 -1.70 0.31
N ARG A 69 11.13 -1.37 0.78
CA ARG A 69 10.72 0.03 1.06
C ARG A 69 11.63 0.69 2.10
N ASN A 70 12.05 -0.05 3.13
CA ASN A 70 12.96 0.46 4.15
C ASN A 70 14.35 0.78 3.60
N LEU A 71 14.86 0.03 2.62
CA LEU A 71 16.10 0.39 1.92
C LEU A 71 15.98 1.76 1.21
N ALA A 72 14.86 2.01 0.54
CA ALA A 72 14.61 3.31 -0.09
C ALA A 72 14.53 4.45 0.97
N ILE A 73 13.88 4.20 2.10
CA ILE A 73 13.81 5.17 3.22
C ILE A 73 15.20 5.43 3.80
N GLN A 74 16.00 4.37 4.00
CA GLN A 74 17.38 4.49 4.49
C GLN A 74 18.22 5.32 3.52
N TYR A 75 18.13 5.05 2.22
CA TYR A 75 18.86 5.81 1.19
C TYR A 75 18.52 7.32 1.24
N ILE A 76 17.24 7.66 1.37
CA ILE A 76 16.81 9.06 1.51
C ILE A 76 17.46 9.72 2.72
N ARG A 77 17.49 9.02 3.86
CA ARG A 77 18.09 9.53 5.10
C ARG A 77 19.60 9.72 4.96
N ASP A 78 20.30 8.71 4.44
CA ASP A 78 21.76 8.74 4.29
C ASP A 78 22.24 9.81 3.31
N LYS A 79 21.44 10.09 2.28
CA LYS A 79 21.72 11.15 1.29
C LYS A 79 21.17 12.52 1.68
N GLY A 80 20.45 12.66 2.78
CA GLY A 80 19.81 13.91 3.18
C GLY A 80 18.79 14.43 2.16
N ILE A 81 18.14 13.51 1.40
CA ILE A 81 17.15 13.88 0.39
C ILE A 81 15.87 14.32 1.09
N GLN A 82 15.37 15.49 0.71
CA GLN A 82 14.13 16.07 1.24
C GLN A 82 13.18 16.45 0.10
N GLY A 83 11.88 16.35 0.37
CA GLY A 83 10.82 16.77 -0.54
C GLY A 83 9.66 17.37 0.25
N ARG A 84 8.63 17.85 -0.42
CA ARG A 84 7.41 18.33 0.25
C ARG A 84 6.51 17.16 0.62
N TYR A 85 6.39 16.18 -0.29
CA TYR A 85 5.51 15.03 -0.15
C TYR A 85 6.20 13.72 -0.53
N VAL A 86 5.69 12.61 0.02
CA VAL A 86 6.16 11.24 -0.25
C VAL A 86 4.98 10.35 -0.63
N MET A 87 5.15 9.50 -1.63
CA MET A 87 4.22 8.43 -2.02
C MET A 87 4.96 7.09 -2.17
N PHE A 88 4.20 6.00 -2.05
CA PHE A 88 4.69 4.63 -2.23
C PHE A 88 3.91 3.93 -3.37
N PRO A 89 4.09 4.34 -4.64
CA PRO A 89 3.45 3.64 -5.75
C PRO A 89 3.99 2.20 -5.86
N ASP A 90 3.10 1.26 -6.19
CA ASP A 90 3.52 -0.06 -6.62
C ASP A 90 4.06 0.03 -8.07
N ASP A 91 4.88 -0.93 -8.50
CA ASP A 91 5.50 -0.92 -9.84
C ASP A 91 4.49 -1.03 -11.00
N ASP A 92 3.24 -1.39 -10.72
CA ASP A 92 2.12 -1.44 -11.66
C ASP A 92 1.12 -0.27 -11.50
N THR A 93 1.49 0.78 -10.75
CA THR A 93 0.76 2.05 -10.67
C THR A 93 1.02 2.89 -11.91
N LEU A 94 0.00 3.58 -12.44
CA LEU A 94 0.15 4.51 -13.55
C LEU A 94 -0.38 5.89 -13.17
N PHE A 95 0.26 6.92 -13.71
CA PHE A 95 -0.13 8.31 -13.57
C PHE A 95 -0.54 8.89 -14.92
N ASP A 96 -1.25 10.01 -14.90
CA ASP A 96 -1.61 10.78 -16.08
C ASP A 96 -1.35 12.28 -15.88
N ASN A 97 -1.58 13.07 -16.92
CA ASN A 97 -1.41 14.52 -16.85
C ASN A 97 -2.27 15.17 -15.76
N ASN A 98 -3.50 14.69 -15.55
CA ASN A 98 -4.39 15.24 -14.53
C ASN A 98 -3.80 15.16 -13.14
N PHE A 99 -3.07 14.07 -12.82
CA PHE A 99 -2.42 13.94 -11.51
C PHE A 99 -1.40 15.08 -11.30
N PHE A 100 -0.49 15.30 -12.24
CA PHE A 100 0.58 16.28 -12.08
C PHE A 100 0.12 17.74 -12.23
N GLU A 101 -0.86 18.00 -13.09
CA GLU A 101 -1.47 19.33 -13.26
C GLU A 101 -2.22 19.79 -12.00
N MET A 102 -2.91 18.84 -11.35
CA MET A 102 -3.73 19.13 -10.18
C MET A 102 -2.96 19.03 -8.85
N PHE A 103 -1.77 18.43 -8.87
CA PHE A 103 -1.03 18.08 -7.65
C PHE A 103 -0.86 19.29 -6.71
N GLU A 104 -0.25 20.36 -7.17
CA GLU A 104 0.02 21.54 -6.32
C GLU A 104 -1.23 22.23 -5.78
N SER A 105 -2.29 22.29 -6.59
CA SER A 105 -3.56 22.94 -6.21
C SER A 105 -4.41 22.09 -5.27
N ARG A 106 -4.23 20.76 -5.29
CA ARG A 106 -5.09 19.81 -4.58
C ARG A 106 -4.44 19.21 -3.34
N VAL A 107 -3.13 19.03 -3.33
CA VAL A 107 -2.44 18.41 -2.19
C VAL A 107 -2.14 19.43 -1.11
N GLN A 108 -2.68 19.19 0.08
CA GLN A 108 -2.47 20.03 1.26
C GLN A 108 -2.30 19.13 2.49
N GLY A 109 -1.05 18.94 2.95
CA GLY A 109 -0.73 17.99 4.02
C GLY A 109 -0.96 16.54 3.60
N ASN A 110 -1.15 15.67 4.56
CA ASN A 110 -1.41 14.26 4.26
C ASN A 110 -2.74 14.09 3.52
N THR A 111 -2.72 13.43 2.38
CA THR A 111 -3.87 13.33 1.48
C THR A 111 -4.10 11.88 1.05
N ILE A 112 -5.36 11.42 1.06
CA ILE A 112 -5.80 10.18 0.43
C ILE A 112 -6.50 10.54 -0.88
N ILE A 113 -6.11 9.90 -1.96
CA ILE A 113 -6.67 10.10 -3.30
C ILE A 113 -7.47 8.89 -3.79
N ASP A 114 -8.23 9.07 -4.85
CA ASP A 114 -8.90 7.96 -5.52
C ASP A 114 -7.90 7.12 -6.34
N VAL A 115 -8.26 5.85 -6.56
CA VAL A 115 -7.53 4.94 -7.45
C VAL A 115 -8.52 4.32 -8.41
N TYR A 116 -8.24 4.41 -9.69
CA TYR A 116 -9.02 3.76 -10.74
C TYR A 116 -8.36 2.49 -11.24
N GLY A 117 -9.13 1.56 -11.74
CA GLY A 117 -8.62 0.39 -12.44
C GLY A 117 -7.91 0.79 -13.73
N THR A 118 -6.71 0.28 -13.98
CA THR A 118 -5.94 0.57 -15.20
C THR A 118 -6.78 0.32 -16.44
N GLY A 119 -6.87 1.34 -17.31
CA GLY A 119 -7.66 1.29 -18.54
C GLY A 119 -9.20 1.27 -18.33
N THR A 120 -9.67 1.63 -17.14
CA THR A 120 -11.11 1.63 -16.81
C THR A 120 -11.50 2.90 -16.06
N ASN A 121 -12.81 3.18 -16.00
CA ASN A 121 -13.40 4.22 -15.14
C ASN A 121 -13.97 3.61 -13.84
N ILE A 122 -13.47 2.44 -13.42
CA ILE A 122 -13.97 1.74 -12.24
C ILE A 122 -13.04 2.07 -11.07
N LEU A 123 -13.60 2.63 -10.01
CA LEU A 123 -12.85 2.84 -8.77
C LEU A 123 -12.37 1.51 -8.20
N PHE A 124 -11.07 1.42 -7.91
CA PHE A 124 -10.44 0.27 -7.26
C PHE A 124 -11.12 -0.03 -5.94
N LYS A 125 -11.46 1.03 -5.19
CA LYS A 125 -12.15 0.98 -3.91
C LYS A 125 -13.06 2.20 -3.77
N ARG A 126 -14.33 1.97 -3.48
CA ARG A 126 -15.26 3.05 -3.21
C ARG A 126 -14.98 3.65 -1.83
N ILE A 127 -14.52 4.88 -1.80
CA ILE A 127 -14.35 5.66 -0.58
C ILE A 127 -15.68 6.37 -0.28
N ARG A 128 -16.19 6.24 0.96
CA ARG A 128 -17.51 6.75 1.37
C ARG A 128 -17.49 8.19 1.86
N TYR A 129 -16.32 8.84 1.82
CA TYR A 129 -16.12 10.18 2.32
C TYR A 129 -16.41 11.22 1.24
N LYS A 130 -16.70 12.44 1.67
CA LYS A 130 -16.86 13.60 0.80
C LYS A 130 -15.50 14.24 0.54
N GLN A 131 -15.42 15.03 -0.52
CA GLN A 131 -14.28 15.89 -0.79
C GLN A 131 -13.91 16.71 0.45
N ASN A 132 -12.63 16.74 0.81
CA ASN A 132 -12.06 17.43 1.96
C ASN A 132 -12.43 16.86 3.34
N ASP A 133 -13.13 15.75 3.44
CA ASP A 133 -13.35 15.08 4.73
C ASP A 133 -12.01 14.73 5.37
N ARG A 134 -11.93 14.88 6.68
CA ARG A 134 -10.78 14.46 7.48
C ARG A 134 -10.89 12.98 7.83
N LEU A 135 -9.80 12.28 7.59
CA LEU A 135 -9.65 10.86 7.89
C LEU A 135 -8.68 10.68 9.06
N CYS A 136 -9.05 9.81 9.99
CA CYS A 136 -8.24 9.49 11.16
C CYS A 136 -7.84 8.01 11.16
N GLU A 137 -7.17 7.55 12.20
CA GLU A 137 -6.71 6.15 12.29
C GLU A 137 -7.84 5.09 12.18
N ARG A 138 -9.10 5.46 12.50
CA ARG A 138 -10.26 4.57 12.36
C ARG A 138 -10.66 4.33 10.91
N ASP A 139 -10.25 5.22 10.02
CA ASP A 139 -10.55 5.18 8.59
C ASP A 139 -9.50 4.38 7.81
N TYR A 140 -8.70 3.59 8.52
CA TYR A 140 -7.61 2.75 8.00
C TYR A 140 -8.00 1.93 6.77
N ALA A 141 -9.28 1.59 6.64
CA ALA A 141 -9.78 0.85 5.50
C ALA A 141 -9.71 1.63 4.18
N THR A 142 -9.46 2.94 4.18
CA THR A 142 -9.27 3.75 2.96
C THR A 142 -7.86 3.67 2.42
N ALA A 143 -6.88 3.40 3.29
CA ALA A 143 -5.48 3.43 2.95
C ALA A 143 -5.04 2.27 2.05
N MET A 144 -4.22 2.61 1.08
CA MET A 144 -3.39 1.74 0.24
C MET A 144 -2.08 2.47 0.00
N SER A 145 -0.98 1.76 -0.23
CA SER A 145 0.32 2.40 -0.52
C SER A 145 0.22 3.41 -1.66
N VAL A 146 -0.49 3.06 -2.71
CA VAL A 146 -0.61 3.83 -3.95
C VAL A 146 -1.49 5.09 -3.83
N ASN A 147 -2.30 5.23 -2.78
CA ASN A 147 -3.22 6.37 -2.65
C ASN A 147 -2.89 7.34 -1.51
N MET A 148 -1.79 7.12 -0.81
CA MET A 148 -1.33 7.98 0.26
C MET A 148 -0.29 8.97 -0.25
N ILE A 149 -0.60 10.26 -0.17
CA ILE A 149 0.35 11.36 -0.31
C ILE A 149 0.64 11.86 1.10
N ILE A 150 1.88 11.73 1.54
CA ILE A 150 2.27 11.96 2.93
C ILE A 150 3.18 13.19 2.97
N ASP A 151 2.84 14.13 3.83
CA ASP A 151 3.70 15.28 4.14
C ASP A 151 5.07 14.79 4.65
N TYR A 152 6.15 15.42 4.19
CA TYR A 152 7.51 14.95 4.49
C TYR A 152 7.82 14.93 5.99
N ASP A 153 7.32 15.89 6.77
CA ASP A 153 7.53 15.91 8.22
C ASP A 153 6.82 14.73 8.89
N THR A 154 5.62 14.39 8.44
CA THR A 154 4.89 13.21 8.89
C THR A 154 5.62 11.92 8.51
N PHE A 155 6.12 11.82 7.27
CA PHE A 155 6.93 10.69 6.80
C PHE A 155 8.21 10.52 7.65
N ALA A 156 8.95 11.60 7.88
CA ALA A 156 10.19 11.57 8.65
C ALA A 156 9.98 11.09 10.09
N LYS A 157 8.87 11.51 10.73
CA LYS A 157 8.46 11.09 12.08
C LYS A 157 7.97 9.64 12.10
N THR A 158 7.25 9.19 11.07
CA THR A 158 6.70 7.84 10.98
C THR A 158 7.79 6.79 10.80
N GLY A 159 8.82 7.11 10.06
CA GLY A 159 10.01 6.28 9.89
C GLY A 159 9.81 5.05 9.01
N TYR A 160 10.33 3.91 9.43
CA TYR A 160 10.37 2.68 8.65
C TYR A 160 9.06 1.91 8.70
N PHE A 161 8.82 1.06 7.68
CA PHE A 161 7.77 0.04 7.71
C PHE A 161 8.10 -1.05 8.75
N ASP A 162 7.07 -1.68 9.31
CA ASP A 162 7.24 -2.89 10.13
C ASP A 162 7.53 -4.08 9.21
N GLU A 163 8.76 -4.59 9.25
CA GLU A 163 9.24 -5.68 8.39
C GLU A 163 8.57 -7.03 8.64
N ARG A 164 7.79 -7.14 9.70
CA ARG A 164 6.95 -8.32 9.95
C ARG A 164 5.69 -8.32 9.09
N LEU A 165 5.31 -7.17 8.48
CA LEU A 165 4.14 -6.98 7.63
C LEU A 165 4.53 -6.88 6.16
N GLY A 166 3.57 -7.19 5.27
CA GLY A 166 3.74 -7.01 3.83
C GLY A 166 4.03 -8.29 3.06
N VAL A 167 4.03 -8.18 1.74
CA VAL A 167 4.29 -9.31 0.83
C VAL A 167 5.70 -9.86 1.09
N GLY A 168 5.81 -11.18 1.25
CA GLY A 168 7.08 -11.86 1.56
C GLY A 168 7.41 -11.92 3.05
N ALA A 169 6.80 -11.09 3.89
CA ALA A 169 7.01 -11.05 5.34
C ALA A 169 6.23 -12.15 6.10
N PRO A 170 6.55 -12.41 7.38
CA PRO A 170 5.82 -13.38 8.22
C PRO A 170 4.31 -13.15 8.28
N TYR A 171 3.89 -11.88 8.30
CA TYR A 171 2.49 -11.46 8.19
C TYR A 171 2.30 -10.76 6.84
N GLY A 172 1.80 -11.50 5.87
CA GLY A 172 1.87 -11.22 4.44
C GLY A 172 0.99 -10.07 3.93
N SER A 173 0.61 -9.08 4.75
CA SER A 173 -0.11 -7.87 4.36
C SER A 173 -0.22 -6.87 5.52
N GLY A 174 -0.79 -5.69 5.26
CA GLY A 174 -1.17 -4.71 6.27
C GLY A 174 -0.09 -3.66 6.55
N GLU A 175 1.00 -3.67 5.81
CA GLU A 175 2.12 -2.73 5.93
C GLU A 175 1.72 -1.30 5.63
N ASP A 176 0.89 -1.09 4.61
CA ASP A 176 0.35 0.20 4.22
C ASP A 176 -0.65 0.75 5.25
N VAL A 177 -1.52 -0.12 5.77
CA VAL A 177 -2.48 0.22 6.82
C VAL A 177 -1.76 0.53 8.15
N ASP A 178 -0.73 -0.24 8.51
CA ASP A 178 0.13 0.05 9.66
C ASP A 178 0.79 1.42 9.53
N TYR A 179 1.34 1.69 8.35
CA TYR A 179 1.99 2.96 8.06
C TYR A 179 1.01 4.14 8.17
N TYR A 180 -0.18 4.01 7.57
CA TYR A 180 -1.26 4.99 7.67
C TYR A 180 -1.65 5.31 9.13
N ILE A 181 -1.88 4.27 9.96
CA ILE A 181 -2.24 4.46 11.37
C ILE A 181 -1.14 5.22 12.11
N ARG A 182 0.13 4.88 11.87
CA ARG A 182 1.27 5.57 12.48
C ARG A 182 1.38 7.02 12.00
N CYS A 183 1.18 7.29 10.71
CA CYS A 183 1.11 8.66 10.18
C CYS A 183 0.01 9.46 10.89
N CYS A 184 -1.20 8.90 11.05
CA CYS A 184 -2.29 9.58 11.76
C CYS A 184 -1.94 9.94 13.22
N ARG A 185 -1.08 9.16 13.87
CA ARG A 185 -0.65 9.42 15.26
C ARG A 185 0.42 10.52 15.36
N HIS A 186 1.16 10.76 14.29
CA HIS A 186 2.18 11.81 14.22
C HIS A 186 1.64 13.17 13.78
N THR A 187 0.36 13.25 13.42
CA THR A 187 -0.28 14.51 13.01
C THR A 187 -1.66 14.65 13.62
N SER A 188 -1.96 15.82 14.19
CA SER A 188 -3.32 16.12 14.69
C SER A 188 -4.34 16.30 13.56
N ALA A 189 -3.89 16.57 12.34
CA ALA A 189 -4.74 16.80 11.19
C ALA A 189 -5.27 15.50 10.53
N GLY A 190 -4.60 14.35 10.73
CA GLY A 190 -4.89 13.12 10.01
C GLY A 190 -4.60 13.24 8.52
N PHE A 191 -5.43 12.58 7.70
CA PHE A 191 -5.41 12.72 6.25
C PHE A 191 -6.63 13.49 5.76
N ARG A 192 -6.50 14.19 4.64
CA ARG A 192 -7.60 14.80 3.92
C ARG A 192 -7.96 13.91 2.71
N TYR A 193 -9.24 13.75 2.43
CA TYR A 193 -9.66 13.02 1.24
C TYR A 193 -9.81 13.96 0.04
N GLU A 194 -9.10 13.64 -1.05
CA GLU A 194 -9.14 14.37 -2.31
C GLU A 194 -9.62 13.46 -3.45
N ARG A 195 -10.88 13.64 -3.85
CA ARG A 195 -11.54 12.81 -4.87
C ARG A 195 -11.07 13.11 -6.29
N ASN A 196 -10.74 14.37 -6.57
CA ASN A 196 -10.45 14.82 -7.93
C ASN A 196 -8.98 14.63 -8.32
N LEU A 197 -8.17 14.11 -7.40
CA LEU A 197 -6.82 13.66 -7.65
C LEU A 197 -6.81 12.13 -7.59
N TYR A 198 -6.25 11.47 -8.60
CA TYR A 198 -6.28 10.02 -8.71
C TYR A 198 -5.10 9.48 -9.51
N ASN A 199 -4.84 8.20 -9.34
CA ASN A 199 -3.94 7.40 -10.15
C ASN A 199 -4.63 6.09 -10.57
N TYR A 200 -3.91 5.22 -11.28
CA TYR A 200 -4.44 3.97 -11.79
C TYR A 200 -3.65 2.78 -11.24
N HIS A 201 -4.35 1.68 -10.97
CA HIS A 201 -3.76 0.44 -10.51
C HIS A 201 -4.60 -0.75 -10.99
N PRO A 202 -4.01 -1.91 -11.38
CA PRO A 202 -4.77 -3.06 -11.86
C PRO A 202 -5.81 -3.56 -10.87
N LEU A 203 -7.04 -3.80 -11.34
CA LEU A 203 -8.12 -4.29 -10.50
C LEU A 203 -7.87 -5.72 -9.98
N PRO A 204 -8.16 -6.03 -8.72
CA PRO A 204 -7.87 -7.34 -8.12
C PRO A 204 -8.73 -8.47 -8.70
N ASN A 205 -9.92 -8.18 -9.22
CA ASN A 205 -10.88 -9.21 -9.65
C ASN A 205 -10.36 -10.08 -10.80
N ASP A 206 -9.56 -9.54 -11.70
CA ASP A 206 -9.01 -10.27 -12.84
C ASP A 206 -7.96 -11.29 -12.38
N LYS A 207 -7.17 -10.93 -11.39
CA LYS A 207 -6.17 -11.81 -10.76
C LYS A 207 -6.82 -13.00 -10.01
N TYR A 208 -8.00 -12.79 -9.37
CA TYR A 208 -8.66 -13.86 -8.56
C TYR A 208 -9.34 -14.95 -9.38
N ARG A 209 -9.84 -14.63 -10.58
CA ARG A 209 -10.55 -15.59 -11.44
C ARG A 209 -9.66 -16.74 -11.89
N THR A 210 -8.40 -16.46 -12.19
CA THR A 210 -7.42 -17.41 -12.72
C THR A 210 -6.69 -18.22 -11.64
N MET A 211 -6.78 -17.80 -10.34
CA MET A 211 -6.08 -18.48 -9.24
C MET A 211 -6.63 -19.90 -8.98
N THR A 212 -5.71 -20.85 -8.79
CA THR A 212 -6.05 -22.17 -8.23
C THR A 212 -6.53 -22.05 -6.79
N PHE A 213 -7.20 -23.08 -6.26
CA PHE A 213 -7.61 -23.13 -4.84
C PHE A 213 -6.42 -22.86 -3.90
N ARG A 214 -5.28 -23.51 -4.14
CA ARG A 214 -4.06 -23.37 -3.32
C ARG A 214 -3.54 -21.94 -3.30
N MET A 215 -3.49 -21.29 -4.45
CA MET A 215 -3.07 -19.89 -4.59
C MET A 215 -4.03 -18.95 -3.85
N LEU A 216 -5.33 -19.16 -4.03
CA LEU A 216 -6.38 -18.36 -3.41
C LEU A 216 -6.36 -18.53 -1.87
N ALA A 217 -6.25 -19.76 -1.37
CA ALA A 217 -6.14 -20.05 0.06
C ALA A 217 -4.88 -19.42 0.68
N LYS A 218 -3.71 -19.52 0.01
CA LYS A 218 -2.47 -18.88 0.42
C LYS A 218 -2.64 -17.35 0.52
N ARG A 219 -3.27 -16.73 -0.47
CA ARG A 219 -3.52 -15.29 -0.49
C ARG A 219 -4.43 -14.85 0.66
N TYR A 220 -5.60 -15.47 0.82
CA TYR A 220 -6.53 -15.15 1.91
C TYR A 220 -5.92 -15.39 3.30
N ARG A 221 -5.11 -16.45 3.45
CA ARG A 221 -4.35 -16.72 4.66
C ARG A 221 -3.39 -15.58 4.99
N ASN A 222 -2.56 -15.19 4.03
CA ASN A 222 -1.54 -14.16 4.23
C ASN A 222 -2.18 -12.80 4.57
N TYR A 223 -3.17 -12.38 3.80
CA TYR A 223 -3.93 -11.16 4.10
C TYR A 223 -4.59 -11.21 5.48
N GLY A 224 -5.21 -12.35 5.82
CA GLY A 224 -5.86 -12.50 7.10
C GLY A 224 -4.90 -12.44 8.28
N ARG A 225 -3.73 -13.09 8.18
CA ARG A 225 -2.71 -13.04 9.23
C ARG A 225 -2.15 -11.64 9.44
N GLY A 226 -1.84 -10.93 8.35
CA GLY A 226 -1.36 -9.56 8.42
C GLY A 226 -2.34 -8.62 9.10
N MET A 227 -3.61 -8.66 8.70
CA MET A 227 -4.64 -7.83 9.34
C MET A 227 -4.84 -8.16 10.83
N ILE A 228 -4.80 -9.44 11.22
CA ILE A 228 -4.92 -9.81 12.64
C ILE A 228 -3.70 -9.29 13.44
N TYR A 229 -2.49 -9.48 12.91
CA TYR A 229 -1.29 -8.95 13.56
C TYR A 229 -1.37 -7.42 13.73
N LEU A 230 -1.71 -6.70 12.67
CA LEU A 230 -1.91 -5.25 12.67
C LEU A 230 -2.93 -4.81 13.73
N PHE A 231 -4.09 -5.44 13.80
CA PHE A 231 -5.11 -5.09 14.78
C PHE A 231 -4.66 -5.36 16.22
N CYS A 232 -3.93 -6.45 16.47
CA CYS A 232 -3.36 -6.73 17.78
C CYS A 232 -2.28 -5.68 18.15
N LYS A 233 -1.37 -5.37 17.22
CA LYS A 233 -0.32 -4.35 17.39
C LYS A 233 -0.91 -2.99 17.79
N HIS A 234 -1.99 -2.57 17.15
CA HIS A 234 -2.66 -1.29 17.42
C HIS A 234 -3.77 -1.37 18.50
N ARG A 235 -3.88 -2.50 19.21
CA ARG A 235 -4.92 -2.74 20.25
C ARG A 235 -6.35 -2.61 19.74
N MET A 236 -6.56 -2.85 18.45
CA MET A 236 -7.86 -2.80 17.76
C MET A 236 -8.57 -4.17 17.83
N TYR A 237 -8.74 -4.72 19.02
CA TYR A 237 -9.22 -6.10 19.21
C TYR A 237 -10.61 -6.35 18.64
N PHE A 238 -11.49 -5.36 18.69
CA PHE A 238 -12.81 -5.46 18.06
C PHE A 238 -12.70 -5.65 16.54
N SER A 239 -11.79 -4.93 15.90
CA SER A 239 -11.51 -5.08 14.46
C SER A 239 -10.90 -6.46 14.15
N ALA A 240 -10.06 -7.01 15.03
CA ALA A 240 -9.53 -8.36 14.88
C ALA A 240 -10.65 -9.41 14.92
N VAL A 241 -11.53 -9.34 15.92
CA VAL A 241 -12.71 -10.24 16.01
C VAL A 241 -13.61 -10.09 14.78
N LYS A 242 -13.94 -8.87 14.38
CA LYS A 242 -14.72 -8.60 13.16
C LYS A 242 -14.05 -9.19 11.91
N CYS A 243 -12.72 -9.14 11.81
CA CYS A 243 -11.97 -9.73 10.69
C CYS A 243 -12.10 -11.26 10.65
N VAL A 244 -12.09 -11.95 11.80
CA VAL A 244 -12.34 -13.40 11.89
C VAL A 244 -13.78 -13.72 11.46
N CYS A 245 -14.78 -13.05 12.07
CA CYS A 245 -16.20 -13.27 11.79
C CYS A 245 -16.54 -12.98 10.31
N SER A 246 -15.99 -11.93 9.72
CA SER A 246 -16.21 -11.59 8.31
C SER A 246 -15.68 -12.67 7.36
N GLY A 247 -14.57 -13.32 7.72
CA GLY A 247 -14.05 -14.48 6.97
C GLY A 247 -15.01 -15.66 6.99
N MET A 248 -15.58 -15.98 8.15
CA MET A 248 -16.58 -17.04 8.31
C MET A 248 -17.86 -16.73 7.53
N ALA A 249 -18.42 -15.53 7.72
CA ALA A 249 -19.62 -15.08 7.00
C ALA A 249 -19.40 -15.09 5.48
N GLY A 250 -18.24 -14.65 5.02
CA GLY A 250 -17.87 -14.67 3.61
C GLY A 250 -17.70 -16.09 3.04
N SER A 251 -17.28 -17.06 3.85
CA SER A 251 -17.24 -18.47 3.47
C SER A 251 -18.65 -19.03 3.27
N ILE A 252 -19.53 -18.80 4.24
CA ILE A 252 -20.94 -19.22 4.18
C ILE A 252 -21.65 -18.62 2.96
N LEU A 253 -21.48 -17.30 2.75
CA LEU A 253 -22.08 -16.63 1.59
C LEU A 253 -21.58 -17.20 0.25
N ALA A 254 -20.31 -17.59 0.18
CA ALA A 254 -19.76 -18.21 -1.03
C ALA A 254 -20.33 -19.61 -1.27
N LEU A 255 -20.62 -20.39 -0.19
CA LEU A 255 -21.33 -21.67 -0.29
C LEU A 255 -22.73 -21.50 -0.88
N PHE A 256 -23.53 -20.54 -0.37
CA PHE A 256 -24.85 -20.26 -0.90
C PHE A 256 -24.85 -19.83 -2.37
N LYS A 257 -23.75 -19.24 -2.84
CA LYS A 257 -23.55 -18.87 -4.26
C LYS A 257 -22.98 -20.00 -5.12
N GLY A 258 -22.84 -21.21 -4.58
CA GLY A 258 -22.27 -22.36 -5.29
C GLY A 258 -20.76 -22.26 -5.56
N ASN A 259 -20.07 -21.28 -4.98
CA ASN A 259 -18.64 -21.09 -5.19
C ASN A 259 -17.82 -21.83 -4.11
N PHE A 260 -17.75 -23.15 -4.22
CA PHE A 260 -17.07 -24.02 -3.25
C PHE A 260 -15.57 -23.71 -3.12
N LYS A 261 -14.91 -23.34 -4.24
CA LYS A 261 -13.49 -22.94 -4.23
C LYS A 261 -13.26 -21.74 -3.31
N LEU A 262 -14.07 -20.71 -3.47
CA LEU A 262 -13.98 -19.48 -2.68
C LEU A 262 -14.39 -19.73 -1.22
N ALA A 263 -15.44 -20.51 -1.00
CA ALA A 263 -15.92 -20.87 0.33
C ALA A 263 -14.83 -21.58 1.14
N GLY A 264 -14.22 -22.62 0.58
CA GLY A 264 -13.14 -23.35 1.23
C GLY A 264 -11.92 -22.47 1.54
N ALA A 265 -11.51 -21.62 0.59
CA ALA A 265 -10.38 -20.73 0.79
C ALA A 265 -10.63 -19.69 1.91
N ARG A 266 -11.84 -19.13 1.99
CA ARG A 266 -12.24 -18.18 3.05
C ARG A 266 -12.40 -18.86 4.40
N GLY A 267 -12.99 -20.05 4.45
CA GLY A 267 -13.12 -20.84 5.68
C GLY A 267 -11.77 -21.22 6.28
N TYR A 268 -10.87 -21.73 5.44
CA TYR A 268 -9.49 -21.99 5.86
C TYR A 268 -8.81 -20.73 6.42
N ALA A 269 -8.92 -19.61 5.71
CA ALA A 269 -8.34 -18.36 6.17
C ALA A 269 -8.95 -17.83 7.47
N ALA A 270 -10.27 -18.02 7.68
CA ALA A 270 -10.92 -17.65 8.94
C ALA A 270 -10.37 -18.46 10.12
N GLY A 271 -10.15 -19.77 9.96
CA GLY A 271 -9.49 -20.60 10.96
C GLY A 271 -8.07 -20.13 11.28
N VAL A 272 -7.29 -19.81 10.25
CA VAL A 272 -5.92 -19.26 10.44
C VAL A 272 -5.94 -17.91 11.15
N ARG A 273 -6.90 -17.03 10.83
CA ARG A 273 -7.07 -15.74 11.54
C ARG A 273 -7.35 -15.96 13.02
N LEU A 274 -8.26 -16.85 13.37
CA LEU A 274 -8.58 -17.18 14.75
C LEU A 274 -7.36 -17.71 15.51
N ILE A 275 -6.65 -18.69 14.94
CA ILE A 275 -5.43 -19.24 15.55
C ILE A 275 -4.37 -18.13 15.73
N THR A 276 -4.19 -17.26 14.73
CA THR A 276 -3.25 -16.14 14.80
C THR A 276 -3.65 -15.19 15.92
N PHE A 277 -4.93 -14.84 16.03
CA PHE A 277 -5.44 -13.97 17.09
C PHE A 277 -5.18 -14.54 18.48
N LEU A 278 -5.54 -15.81 18.71
CA LEU A 278 -5.34 -16.46 20.00
C LEU A 278 -3.87 -16.55 20.39
N ARG A 279 -2.98 -16.85 19.43
CA ARG A 279 -1.51 -16.86 19.68
C ARG A 279 -1.01 -15.49 20.09
N LEU A 280 -1.37 -14.43 19.36
CA LEU A 280 -0.91 -13.07 19.65
C LEU A 280 -1.45 -12.53 20.98
N MET A 281 -2.68 -12.91 21.35
CA MET A 281 -3.24 -12.57 22.66
C MET A 281 -2.53 -13.30 23.82
N GLY A 282 -1.96 -14.47 23.56
CA GLY A 282 -1.17 -15.24 24.53
C GLY A 282 0.30 -14.79 24.68
N THR A 283 0.83 -14.07 23.69
CA THR A 283 2.20 -13.56 23.74
C THR A 283 2.26 -12.23 24.48
N ARG A 284 3.39 -11.97 25.19
CA ARG A 284 3.62 -10.69 25.87
C ARG A 284 4.08 -9.57 24.93
N ASP A 285 4.32 -9.87 23.65
CA ASP A 285 4.95 -8.97 22.67
C ASP A 285 4.23 -7.64 22.44
N PHE A 286 2.93 -7.54 22.80
CA PHE A 286 2.13 -6.32 22.69
C PHE A 286 1.73 -5.72 24.04
N LYS A 287 2.30 -6.21 25.15
CA LYS A 287 1.95 -5.72 26.50
C LYS A 287 2.84 -4.58 26.98
N THR A 288 3.93 -4.26 26.26
CA THR A 288 5.02 -3.37 26.72
C THR A 288 5.38 -2.24 25.74
N GLU A 289 4.41 -1.68 25.00
CA GLU A 289 4.59 -0.39 24.33
C GLU A 289 3.47 0.58 24.69
#